data_01dfecf0477e12198608472d33912a6b
#
_entry.id   01dfecf0477e12198608472d33912a6b
#
_cell.length_a   1.000
_cell.length_b   1.000
_cell.length_c   1.000
_cell.angle_alpha   90.00
_cell.angle_beta   90.00
_cell.angle_gamma   90.00
#
_symmetry.space_group_name_H-M   'P 1'
#
loop_
_entity.id
_entity.type
_entity.pdbx_description
1 polymer ?
#
loop_
_entity_poly.entity_id
_entity_poly.type
_entity_poly.pdbx_seq_one_letter_code
_entity_poly.pdbx_strand_id
1 'polypeptide(L)'
;SHTNLTTLSEEEIEEDVIKSSNDIKAKKKKKAEFFSYPYGEYNQKVIETIKSLDFRAIFNQNLGAVAKESDIYDLNRIAVSKAAELQTKLAYEYLAAKWPTRDEMVTNNRLRRLRVKTSPEIEEAQLYLSGHGWRRVELEGGVLDLKVDLRLKYSRNRIFLKTYDNELSGKLIMKR
;
A
#
# COMPACT_ATOMS: atom_id res chain seq x y z
N SER A 1 16.05 -12.09 2.49
CA SER A 1 16.20 -11.39 3.76
C SER A 1 14.96 -10.55 4.05
N HIS A 2 14.97 -9.78 5.14
CA HIS A 2 13.89 -8.84 5.49
C HIS A 2 14.41 -7.39 5.44
N THR A 3 15.22 -7.11 4.40
CA THR A 3 15.84 -5.80 4.17
C THR A 3 14.84 -4.82 3.54
N ASN A 4 14.98 -3.53 3.81
CA ASN A 4 14.21 -2.50 3.13
C ASN A 4 14.73 -2.34 1.69
N LEU A 5 13.98 -2.85 0.72
CA LEU A 5 14.41 -2.88 -0.69
C LEU A 5 14.52 -1.48 -1.30
N THR A 6 13.85 -0.47 -0.77
CA THR A 6 13.90 0.90 -1.34
C THR A 6 15.26 1.57 -1.22
N THR A 7 16.16 1.02 -0.39
CA THR A 7 17.52 1.54 -0.16
C THR A 7 18.58 0.84 -0.98
N LEU A 8 18.24 -0.24 -1.67
CA LEU A 8 19.14 -1.08 -2.45
C LEU A 8 19.20 -0.65 -3.92
N SER A 9 20.25 -1.03 -4.65
CA SER A 9 20.31 -0.96 -6.10
C SER A 9 19.38 -2.01 -6.74
N GLU A 10 19.16 -1.96 -8.04
CA GLU A 10 18.35 -2.96 -8.76
C GLU A 10 18.98 -4.35 -8.65
N GLU A 11 20.29 -4.44 -8.84
CA GLU A 11 21.06 -5.68 -8.75
C GLU A 11 20.99 -6.28 -7.33
N GLU A 12 21.14 -5.46 -6.30
CA GLU A 12 21.02 -5.91 -4.91
C GLU A 12 19.62 -6.39 -4.56
N ILE A 13 18.57 -5.76 -5.11
CA ILE A 13 17.19 -6.21 -4.95
C ILE A 13 17.01 -7.60 -5.59
N GLU A 14 17.46 -7.75 -6.82
CA GLU A 14 17.37 -8.99 -7.58
C GLU A 14 18.09 -10.13 -6.85
N GLU A 15 19.34 -9.92 -6.44
CA GLU A 15 20.14 -10.90 -5.70
C GLU A 15 19.48 -11.34 -4.39
N ASP A 16 18.97 -10.40 -3.57
CA ASP A 16 18.30 -10.70 -2.29
C ASP A 16 17.04 -11.55 -2.50
N VAL A 17 16.24 -11.20 -3.49
CA VAL A 17 15.00 -11.90 -3.79
C VAL A 17 15.24 -13.28 -4.40
N ILE A 18 16.17 -13.42 -5.34
CA ILE A 18 16.55 -14.71 -5.93
C ILE A 18 17.11 -15.63 -4.85
N LYS A 19 18.00 -15.13 -4.00
CA LYS A 19 18.55 -15.91 -2.87
C LYS A 19 17.45 -16.42 -1.96
N SER A 20 16.51 -15.55 -1.57
CA SER A 20 15.38 -15.92 -0.72
C SER A 20 14.48 -16.98 -1.37
N SER A 21 14.23 -16.87 -2.69
CA SER A 21 13.45 -17.82 -3.46
C SER A 21 14.15 -19.20 -3.56
N ASN A 22 15.46 -19.19 -3.74
CA ASN A 22 16.27 -20.41 -3.76
C ASN A 22 16.32 -21.12 -2.41
N ASP A 23 16.38 -20.37 -1.31
CA ASP A 23 16.31 -20.90 0.05
C ASP A 23 14.95 -21.60 0.31
N ILE A 24 13.85 -20.98 -0.14
CA ILE A 24 12.50 -21.58 -0.07
C ILE A 24 12.46 -22.85 -0.90
N LYS A 25 12.95 -22.82 -2.14
CA LYS A 25 12.97 -23.97 -3.04
C LYS A 25 13.79 -25.12 -2.45
N ALA A 26 14.94 -24.84 -1.86
CA ALA A 26 15.79 -25.85 -1.23
C ALA A 26 15.08 -26.54 -0.03
N LYS A 27 14.43 -25.75 0.82
CA LYS A 27 13.76 -26.24 2.05
C LYS A 27 12.39 -26.88 1.77
N LYS A 28 11.59 -26.29 0.89
CA LYS A 28 10.19 -26.68 0.65
C LYS A 28 9.99 -27.52 -0.61
N LYS A 29 11.02 -27.66 -1.46
CA LYS A 29 10.95 -28.34 -2.77
C LYS A 29 9.91 -27.71 -3.73
N LYS A 30 9.54 -26.45 -3.50
CA LYS A 30 8.59 -25.67 -4.29
C LYS A 30 9.14 -24.29 -4.59
N LYS A 31 8.89 -23.78 -5.80
CA LYS A 31 9.21 -22.40 -6.17
C LYS A 31 8.33 -21.44 -5.38
N ALA A 32 8.87 -20.29 -4.96
CA ALA A 32 8.07 -19.18 -4.45
C ALA A 32 7.27 -18.56 -5.61
N GLU A 33 5.96 -18.61 -5.54
CA GLU A 33 5.06 -18.08 -6.58
C GLU A 33 4.56 -16.66 -6.25
N PHE A 34 4.65 -16.28 -4.99
CA PHE A 34 4.13 -15.02 -4.48
C PHE A 34 5.22 -14.24 -3.74
N PHE A 35 5.18 -12.92 -3.90
CA PHE A 35 6.08 -12.02 -3.20
C PHE A 35 5.29 -11.04 -2.31
N SER A 36 5.93 -10.59 -1.25
CA SER A 36 5.37 -9.54 -0.38
C SER A 36 6.47 -8.55 -0.02
N TYR A 37 6.24 -7.27 -0.31
CA TYR A 37 7.21 -6.23 0.01
C TYR A 37 7.57 -6.22 1.49
N PRO A 38 8.88 -6.32 1.86
CA PRO A 38 9.32 -6.17 3.24
C PRO A 38 8.84 -4.84 3.80
N TYR A 39 8.30 -4.86 5.02
CA TYR A 39 7.69 -3.70 5.69
C TYR A 39 6.51 -3.05 4.94
N GLY A 40 6.14 -3.53 3.77
CA GLY A 40 5.19 -2.89 2.85
C GLY A 40 5.76 -1.63 2.19
N GLU A 41 7.07 -1.46 2.19
CA GLU A 41 7.75 -0.35 1.52
C GLU A 41 8.19 -0.75 0.11
N TYR A 42 7.85 0.11 -0.83
CA TYR A 42 8.26 -0.01 -2.22
C TYR A 42 8.27 1.37 -2.91
N ASN A 43 9.04 1.48 -3.96
CA ASN A 43 9.07 2.60 -4.90
C ASN A 43 9.04 2.05 -6.32
N GLN A 44 9.05 2.92 -7.32
CA GLN A 44 8.94 2.51 -8.72
C GLN A 44 10.04 1.53 -9.12
N LYS A 45 11.29 1.77 -8.73
CA LYS A 45 12.42 0.87 -8.96
C LYS A 45 12.15 -0.54 -8.41
N VAL A 46 11.73 -0.65 -7.15
CA VAL A 46 11.42 -1.94 -6.52
C VAL A 46 10.30 -2.67 -7.26
N ILE A 47 9.23 -1.95 -7.65
CA ILE A 47 8.12 -2.54 -8.40
C ILE A 47 8.63 -3.15 -9.71
N GLU A 48 9.37 -2.40 -10.49
CA GLU A 48 9.89 -2.81 -11.81
C GLU A 48 10.83 -4.02 -11.68
N THR A 49 11.77 -3.98 -10.74
CA THR A 49 12.69 -5.09 -10.49
C THR A 49 11.93 -6.35 -10.06
N ILE A 50 10.97 -6.25 -9.14
CA ILE A 50 10.24 -7.45 -8.68
C ILE A 50 9.30 -7.99 -9.77
N LYS A 51 8.70 -7.13 -10.60
CA LYS A 51 7.88 -7.57 -11.74
C LYS A 51 8.65 -8.42 -12.74
N SER A 52 9.96 -8.18 -12.91
CA SER A 52 10.79 -8.97 -13.82
C SER A 52 11.12 -10.39 -13.30
N LEU A 53 10.87 -10.68 -12.01
CA LEU A 53 11.26 -11.94 -11.35
C LEU A 53 10.22 -13.08 -11.39
N ASP A 54 9.25 -13.02 -12.29
CA ASP A 54 8.30 -14.11 -12.57
C ASP A 54 7.47 -14.57 -11.34
N PHE A 55 7.03 -13.62 -10.50
CA PHE A 55 6.02 -13.88 -9.48
C PHE A 55 4.62 -13.82 -10.07
N ARG A 56 3.73 -14.72 -9.63
CA ARG A 56 2.31 -14.75 -10.04
C ARG A 56 1.52 -13.58 -9.46
N ALA A 57 1.86 -13.16 -8.25
CA ALA A 57 1.28 -11.97 -7.64
C ALA A 57 2.20 -11.38 -6.57
N ILE A 58 2.05 -10.08 -6.34
CA ILE A 58 2.82 -9.31 -5.37
C ILE A 58 1.87 -8.61 -4.41
N PHE A 59 2.15 -8.75 -3.12
CA PHE A 59 1.32 -8.19 -2.06
C PHE A 59 2.02 -7.01 -1.38
N ASN A 60 1.29 -5.93 -1.22
CA ASN A 60 1.66 -4.79 -0.40
C ASN A 60 1.13 -4.91 1.05
N GLN A 61 1.17 -3.84 1.84
CA GLN A 61 0.55 -3.74 3.17
C GLN A 61 -0.48 -2.59 3.25
N ASN A 62 -0.94 -2.13 2.10
CA ASN A 62 -2.02 -1.17 2.03
C ASN A 62 -3.34 -1.86 2.41
N LEU A 63 -4.19 -1.17 3.16
CA LEU A 63 -5.49 -1.68 3.53
C LEU A 63 -6.47 -1.48 2.36
N GLY A 64 -7.17 -2.52 1.98
CA GLY A 64 -8.21 -2.48 0.95
C GLY A 64 -8.58 -3.87 0.48
N ALA A 65 -9.78 -4.01 -0.05
CA ALA A 65 -10.22 -5.21 -0.73
C ALA A 65 -9.51 -5.36 -2.10
N VAL A 66 -9.62 -6.52 -2.71
CA VAL A 66 -9.09 -6.86 -4.02
C VAL A 66 -10.28 -7.14 -4.95
N ALA A 67 -10.26 -6.57 -6.15
CA ALA A 67 -11.24 -6.81 -7.20
C ALA A 67 -10.57 -7.39 -8.44
N LYS A 68 -11.37 -7.75 -9.44
CA LYS A 68 -10.89 -8.30 -10.71
C LYS A 68 -9.94 -7.33 -11.45
N GLU A 69 -10.16 -6.04 -11.27
CA GLU A 69 -9.41 -4.94 -11.88
C GLU A 69 -8.11 -4.60 -11.14
N SER A 70 -7.88 -5.20 -9.98
CA SER A 70 -6.67 -4.92 -9.18
C SER A 70 -5.41 -5.34 -9.91
N ASP A 71 -4.35 -4.52 -9.79
CA ASP A 71 -3.03 -4.89 -10.29
C ASP A 71 -2.50 -6.08 -9.47
N ILE A 72 -2.32 -7.23 -10.12
CA ILE A 72 -1.79 -8.44 -9.48
C ILE A 72 -0.39 -8.25 -8.90
N TYR A 73 0.32 -7.21 -9.30
CA TYR A 73 1.65 -6.85 -8.77
C TYR A 73 1.61 -5.79 -7.66
N ASP A 74 0.42 -5.38 -7.22
CA ASP A 74 0.24 -4.45 -6.09
C ASP A 74 -1.03 -4.75 -5.28
N LEU A 75 -1.24 -6.02 -4.92
CA LEU A 75 -2.43 -6.47 -4.21
C LEU A 75 -2.43 -6.00 -2.76
N ASN A 76 -3.53 -5.41 -2.35
CA ASN A 76 -3.78 -4.99 -0.99
C ASN A 76 -3.95 -6.17 -0.04
N ARG A 77 -3.73 -5.94 1.26
CA ARG A 77 -3.95 -6.93 2.32
C ARG A 77 -4.71 -6.33 3.49
N ILE A 78 -5.65 -7.11 4.00
CA ILE A 78 -6.35 -6.78 5.23
C ILE A 78 -5.76 -7.61 6.38
N ALA A 79 -5.01 -6.96 7.27
CA ALA A 79 -4.50 -7.62 8.46
C ALA A 79 -5.61 -7.77 9.51
N VAL A 80 -5.86 -9.00 9.95
CA VAL A 80 -6.80 -9.31 11.04
C VAL A 80 -5.96 -9.67 12.27
N SER A 81 -6.02 -8.84 13.31
CA SER A 81 -5.27 -9.05 14.55
C SER A 81 -6.14 -9.58 15.68
N LYS A 82 -7.44 -9.35 15.61
CA LYS A 82 -8.42 -9.82 16.60
C LYS A 82 -9.68 -10.34 15.91
N ALA A 83 -10.26 -11.41 16.45
CA ALA A 83 -11.49 -12.01 15.89
C ALA A 83 -12.64 -11.00 15.84
N ALA A 84 -12.77 -10.10 16.82
CA ALA A 84 -13.78 -9.06 16.85
C ALA A 84 -13.71 -8.06 15.67
N GLU A 85 -12.56 -7.94 15.01
CA GLU A 85 -12.39 -7.06 13.85
C GLU A 85 -12.79 -7.72 12.52
N LEU A 86 -13.00 -9.04 12.53
CA LEU A 86 -13.15 -9.82 11.30
C LEU A 86 -14.38 -9.37 10.50
N GLN A 87 -15.54 -9.27 11.13
CA GLN A 87 -16.78 -8.85 10.45
C GLN A 87 -16.65 -7.47 9.81
N THR A 88 -16.16 -6.50 10.55
CA THR A 88 -15.96 -5.13 10.03
C THR A 88 -14.99 -5.12 8.85
N LYS A 89 -13.91 -5.90 8.93
CA LYS A 89 -12.88 -5.93 7.88
C LYS A 89 -13.32 -6.70 6.65
N LEU A 90 -14.16 -7.73 6.80
CA LEU A 90 -14.78 -8.46 5.67
C LEU A 90 -15.86 -7.65 4.96
N ALA A 91 -16.43 -6.64 5.62
CA ALA A 91 -17.43 -5.74 5.03
C ALA A 91 -16.82 -4.60 4.21
N TYR A 92 -15.49 -4.47 4.16
CA TYR A 92 -14.86 -3.49 3.28
C TYR A 92 -14.94 -3.92 1.82
N GLU A 93 -15.44 -3.02 1.00
CA GLU A 93 -15.52 -3.18 -0.43
C GLU A 93 -14.33 -2.52 -1.14
N TYR A 94 -14.14 -2.88 -2.39
CA TYR A 94 -13.04 -2.38 -3.21
C TYR A 94 -13.29 -0.94 -3.64
N LEU A 95 -12.41 -0.04 -3.24
CA LEU A 95 -12.33 1.32 -3.76
C LEU A 95 -11.20 1.40 -4.80
N ALA A 96 -11.56 1.66 -6.04
CA ALA A 96 -10.59 1.95 -7.10
C ALA A 96 -9.92 3.30 -6.81
N ALA A 97 -8.71 3.27 -6.25
CA ALA A 97 -7.99 4.48 -5.89
C ALA A 97 -6.52 4.42 -6.32
N LYS A 98 -6.06 5.45 -7.01
CA LYS A 98 -4.65 5.63 -7.36
C LYS A 98 -3.99 6.56 -6.35
N TRP A 99 -3.07 6.01 -5.59
CA TRP A 99 -2.28 6.71 -4.59
C TRP A 99 -0.93 7.15 -5.18
N PRO A 100 -0.45 8.35 -4.86
CA PRO A 100 0.90 8.75 -5.18
C PRO A 100 1.93 7.92 -4.41
N THR A 101 3.17 7.98 -4.84
CA THR A 101 4.29 7.39 -4.10
C THR A 101 4.52 8.13 -2.78
N ARG A 102 5.29 7.52 -1.87
CA ARG A 102 5.66 8.18 -0.61
C ARG A 102 6.38 9.51 -0.87
N ASP A 103 7.31 9.53 -1.80
CA ASP A 103 8.19 10.67 -2.02
C ASP A 103 7.48 11.85 -2.71
N GLU A 104 6.37 11.60 -3.42
CA GLU A 104 5.47 12.64 -3.91
C GLU A 104 4.63 13.28 -2.80
N MET A 105 4.38 12.54 -1.71
CA MET A 105 3.54 13.01 -0.60
C MET A 105 4.33 13.58 0.57
N VAL A 106 5.55 13.06 0.82
CA VAL A 106 6.27 13.25 2.09
C VAL A 106 7.67 13.81 1.87
N THR A 107 7.97 14.90 2.56
CA THR A 107 9.31 15.50 2.64
C THR A 107 9.71 15.66 4.11
N ASN A 108 10.90 15.21 4.48
CA ASN A 108 11.42 15.31 5.85
C ASN A 108 10.44 14.78 6.92
N ASN A 109 9.85 13.61 6.66
CA ASN A 109 8.84 12.98 7.53
C ASN A 109 7.60 13.87 7.81
N ARG A 110 7.29 14.77 6.89
CA ARG A 110 6.06 15.55 6.90
C ARG A 110 5.25 15.28 5.63
N LEU A 111 3.99 14.93 5.80
CA LEU A 111 3.04 14.86 4.70
C LEU A 111 2.78 16.28 4.20
N ARG A 112 3.12 16.55 2.93
CA ARG A 112 3.02 17.88 2.31
C ARG A 112 1.85 18.01 1.36
N ARG A 113 1.56 16.94 0.66
CA ARG A 113 0.44 16.88 -0.28
C ARG A 113 -0.17 15.48 -0.27
N LEU A 114 -1.47 15.43 -0.31
CA LEU A 114 -2.22 14.19 -0.48
C LEU A 114 -3.10 14.35 -1.72
N ARG A 115 -2.76 13.64 -2.79
CA ARG A 115 -3.53 13.62 -4.03
C ARG A 115 -3.92 12.20 -4.35
N VAL A 116 -5.21 11.86 -4.23
CA VAL A 116 -5.75 10.53 -4.53
C VAL A 116 -6.75 10.66 -5.65
N LYS A 117 -6.68 9.80 -6.64
CA LYS A 117 -7.64 9.74 -7.73
C LYS A 117 -8.49 8.49 -7.59
N THR A 118 -9.80 8.68 -7.58
CA THR A 118 -10.83 7.64 -7.55
C THR A 118 -11.72 7.71 -8.80
N SER A 119 -12.84 6.99 -8.79
CA SER A 119 -13.91 7.14 -9.78
C SER A 119 -14.51 8.56 -9.72
N PRO A 120 -14.84 9.18 -10.87
CA PRO A 120 -15.38 10.55 -10.92
C PRO A 120 -16.71 10.75 -10.16
N GLU A 121 -17.46 9.68 -9.94
CA GLU A 121 -18.74 9.71 -9.23
C GLU A 121 -18.59 9.90 -7.71
N ILE A 122 -17.38 9.72 -7.18
CA ILE A 122 -17.10 9.89 -5.75
C ILE A 122 -16.83 11.36 -5.47
N GLU A 123 -17.83 12.04 -4.94
CA GLU A 123 -17.77 13.46 -4.58
C GLU A 123 -17.40 13.67 -3.12
N GLU A 124 -17.64 12.68 -2.25
CA GLU A 124 -17.38 12.76 -0.82
C GLU A 124 -16.80 11.46 -0.27
N ALA A 125 -15.93 11.59 0.71
CA ALA A 125 -15.39 10.45 1.44
C ALA A 125 -14.94 10.82 2.86
N GLN A 126 -14.60 9.81 3.63
CA GLN A 126 -13.94 9.92 4.92
C GLN A 126 -12.44 9.66 4.74
N LEU A 127 -11.61 10.61 5.14
CA LEU A 127 -10.15 10.50 5.13
C LEU A 127 -9.66 10.25 6.55
N TYR A 128 -8.88 9.19 6.73
CA TYR A 128 -8.14 8.91 7.95
C TYR A 128 -6.65 9.12 7.76
N LEU A 129 -6.02 9.71 8.76
CA LEU A 129 -4.56 9.74 8.87
C LEU A 129 -4.14 9.34 10.28
N SER A 130 -3.21 8.41 10.38
CA SER A 130 -2.63 7.95 11.65
C SER A 130 -2.18 9.13 12.53
N GLY A 131 -2.73 9.17 13.76
CA GLY A 131 -2.46 10.23 14.74
C GLY A 131 -3.21 11.55 14.52
N HIS A 132 -4.06 11.64 13.47
CA HIS A 132 -4.89 12.81 13.17
C HIS A 132 -6.38 12.48 13.09
N GLY A 133 -6.74 11.18 13.08
CA GLY A 133 -8.13 10.71 13.08
C GLY A 133 -8.83 10.77 11.73
N TRP A 134 -10.14 10.65 11.75
CA TRP A 134 -11.03 10.71 10.60
C TRP A 134 -11.53 12.13 10.36
N ARG A 135 -11.73 12.51 9.09
CA ARG A 135 -12.40 13.72 8.67
C ARG A 135 -13.12 13.52 7.35
N ARG A 136 -14.23 14.23 7.16
CA ARG A 136 -14.92 14.32 5.87
C ARG A 136 -14.06 15.13 4.89
N VAL A 137 -14.05 14.70 3.65
CA VAL A 137 -13.37 15.38 2.53
C VAL A 137 -14.26 15.36 1.30
N GLU A 138 -14.15 16.39 0.50
CA GLU A 138 -14.80 16.50 -0.81
C GLU A 138 -13.78 16.19 -1.90
N LEU A 139 -14.25 15.55 -2.97
CA LEU A 139 -13.46 15.22 -4.15
C LEU A 139 -14.03 15.96 -5.35
N GLU A 140 -13.18 16.54 -6.14
CA GLU A 140 -13.58 17.21 -7.38
C GLU A 140 -13.31 16.27 -8.57
N GLY A 141 -14.38 15.79 -9.23
CA GLY A 141 -14.28 14.77 -10.29
C GLY A 141 -13.51 13.52 -9.86
N GLY A 142 -13.76 13.04 -8.63
CA GLY A 142 -13.08 11.90 -8.05
C GLY A 142 -11.64 12.15 -7.61
N VAL A 143 -11.19 13.40 -7.55
CA VAL A 143 -9.82 13.75 -7.14
C VAL A 143 -9.84 14.45 -5.80
N LEU A 144 -9.17 13.86 -4.82
CA LEU A 144 -8.81 14.51 -3.57
C LEU A 144 -7.41 15.13 -3.73
N ASP A 145 -7.30 16.44 -3.62
CA ASP A 145 -6.00 17.15 -3.66
C ASP A 145 -5.87 18.12 -2.49
N LEU A 146 -5.16 17.69 -1.46
CA LEU A 146 -4.98 18.45 -0.23
C LEU A 146 -3.52 18.84 -0.04
N LYS A 147 -3.26 20.13 0.03
CA LYS A 147 -2.00 20.67 0.58
C LYS A 147 -2.11 20.66 2.10
N VAL A 148 -1.16 20.00 2.74
CA VAL A 148 -1.12 19.84 4.20
C VAL A 148 0.31 20.00 4.70
N ASP A 149 0.48 20.15 6.00
CA ASP A 149 1.80 20.13 6.64
C ASP A 149 1.72 19.34 7.95
N LEU A 150 1.61 18.00 7.83
CA LEU A 150 1.37 17.11 8.94
C LEU A 150 2.61 16.25 9.23
N ARG A 151 3.10 16.29 10.46
CA ARG A 151 4.21 15.43 10.89
C ARG A 151 3.74 13.98 10.98
N LEU A 152 4.51 13.06 10.40
CA LEU A 152 4.30 11.63 10.60
C LEU A 152 4.61 11.26 12.05
N LYS A 153 3.60 10.81 12.79
CA LYS A 153 3.71 10.55 14.24
C LYS A 153 4.34 9.20 14.56
N TYR A 154 4.10 8.20 13.72
CA TYR A 154 4.49 6.80 13.97
C TYR A 154 5.55 6.34 12.96
N SER A 155 6.24 5.24 13.26
CA SER A 155 7.11 4.57 12.29
C SER A 155 6.31 4.11 11.06
N ARG A 156 5.08 3.61 11.28
CA ARG A 156 4.11 3.22 10.25
C ARG A 156 2.89 4.12 10.35
N ASN A 157 2.68 4.95 9.34
CA ASN A 157 1.50 5.81 9.24
C ASN A 157 0.59 5.26 8.14
N ARG A 158 -0.68 5.22 8.43
CA ARG A 158 -1.70 4.77 7.48
C ARG A 158 -2.58 5.93 7.09
N ILE A 159 -2.89 6.00 5.80
CA ILE A 159 -3.90 6.89 5.26
C ILE A 159 -4.99 5.98 4.70
N PHE A 160 -6.25 6.25 5.00
CA PHE A 160 -7.39 5.56 4.42
C PHE A 160 -8.32 6.56 3.78
N LEU A 161 -8.87 6.21 2.63
CA LEU A 161 -10.01 6.86 2.02
C LEU A 161 -11.16 5.85 2.05
N LYS A 162 -12.29 6.22 2.61
CA LYS A 162 -13.46 5.37 2.76
C LYS A 162 -14.72 6.11 2.30
N THR A 163 -15.49 5.49 1.41
CA THR A 163 -16.81 5.99 1.03
C THR A 163 -17.86 5.63 2.08
N TYR A 164 -19.05 6.21 1.94
CA TYR A 164 -20.20 5.88 2.83
C TYR A 164 -20.75 4.47 2.56
N ASP A 165 -20.46 3.89 1.39
CA ASP A 165 -20.85 2.53 0.98
C ASP A 165 -19.83 1.47 1.39
N ASN A 166 -18.93 1.77 2.34
CA ASN A 166 -17.85 0.90 2.85
C ASN A 166 -16.73 0.54 1.86
N GLU A 167 -16.70 1.15 0.68
CA GLU A 167 -15.53 1.02 -0.19
C GLU A 167 -14.32 1.67 0.49
N LEU A 168 -13.22 0.96 0.52
CA LEU A 168 -12.03 1.40 1.25
C LEU A 168 -10.76 1.14 0.46
N SER A 169 -9.91 2.17 0.42
CA SER A 169 -8.53 2.06 -0.06
C SER A 169 -7.59 2.75 0.91
N GLY A 170 -6.41 2.19 1.09
CA GLY A 170 -5.43 2.74 2.01
C GLY A 170 -4.03 2.78 1.44
N LYS A 171 -3.19 3.60 2.06
CA LYS A 171 -1.75 3.70 1.77
C LYS A 171 -0.97 3.64 3.07
N LEU A 172 0.04 2.78 3.12
CA LEU A 172 1.03 2.75 4.18
C LEU A 172 2.18 3.71 3.85
N ILE A 173 2.56 4.53 4.82
CA ILE A 173 3.69 5.45 4.74
C ILE A 173 4.64 5.18 5.89
N MET A 174 5.87 4.82 5.56
CA MET A 174 6.92 4.65 6.56
C MET A 174 7.60 5.99 6.87
N LYS A 175 7.85 6.24 8.15
CA LYS A 175 8.70 7.32 8.62
C LYS A 175 10.16 6.86 8.48
N ARG A 176 10.97 7.64 7.83
CA ARG A 176 12.41 7.37 7.61
C ARG A 176 13.27 8.33 8.42
#